data_129e8de23b7312b3e6b804617ca20db8
#
_entry.id   129e8de23b7312b3e6b804617ca20db8
#
_cell.length_a   1.000
_cell.length_b   1.000
_cell.length_c   1.000
_cell.angle_alpha   90.00
_cell.angle_beta   90.00
_cell.angle_gamma   90.00
#
_symmetry.space_group_name_H-M   'P 1'
#
loop_
_entity.id
_entity.type
_entity.pdbx_description
1 polymer ?
#
loop_
_entity_poly.entity_id
_entity_poly.type
_entity_poly.pdbx_seq_one_letter_code
_entity_poly.pdbx_strand_id
1 'polypeptide(L)'
;MGTIATEDGTQIFYKDWGAGEPVVFSHGWPLNADAWDDQMMFVASNGRRAVAHDRRGHGRSSQTWDGNDMDTYADDLAAVIEALDLKDITLVGHSTGGGEITRYIGRHGNERVAKAVLVGAIAPLMLSLIHI
;
A
#
# COMPACT_ATOMS: atom_id res chain seq x y z
N MET A 1 6.59 -13.87 -0.96
CA MET A 1 6.68 -12.82 0.07
C MET A 1 8.13 -12.40 0.26
N GLY A 2 8.35 -11.21 0.73
CA GLY A 2 9.69 -10.71 0.89
C GLY A 2 9.72 -9.40 1.67
N THR A 3 10.89 -8.80 1.70
CA THR A 3 11.14 -7.53 2.37
C THR A 3 11.99 -6.67 1.45
N ILE A 4 11.64 -5.39 1.35
CA ILE A 4 12.48 -4.42 0.65
C ILE A 4 12.96 -3.36 1.63
N ALA A 5 14.10 -2.74 1.35
CA ALA A 5 14.60 -1.61 2.12
C ALA A 5 14.26 -0.31 1.39
N THR A 6 13.69 0.64 2.11
CA THR A 6 13.46 1.98 1.59
C THR A 6 14.74 2.82 1.66
N GLU A 7 14.67 4.05 1.13
CA GLU A 7 15.82 4.94 1.06
C GLU A 7 16.41 5.24 2.45
N ASP A 8 15.58 5.33 3.48
CA ASP A 8 16.02 5.58 4.86
C ASP A 8 16.38 4.31 5.63
N GLY A 9 16.40 3.15 4.95
CA GLY A 9 16.76 1.87 5.56
C GLY A 9 15.59 1.14 6.22
N THR A 10 14.38 1.68 6.18
CA THR A 10 13.20 1.02 6.74
C THR A 10 12.91 -0.23 5.93
N GLN A 11 12.66 -1.35 6.63
CA GLN A 11 12.32 -2.62 5.99
C GLN A 11 10.79 -2.71 5.85
N ILE A 12 10.32 -2.91 4.63
CA ILE A 12 8.90 -3.07 4.32
C ILE A 12 8.65 -4.51 3.90
N PHE A 13 7.83 -5.20 4.69
CA PHE A 13 7.41 -6.58 4.40
C PHE A 13 6.27 -6.56 3.39
N TYR A 14 6.26 -7.49 2.45
CA TYR A 14 5.17 -7.62 1.49
C TYR A 14 4.85 -9.09 1.19
N LYS A 15 3.61 -9.32 0.75
CA LYS A 15 3.15 -10.58 0.18
C LYS A 15 2.91 -10.39 -1.31
N ASP A 16 3.22 -11.41 -2.10
CA ASP A 16 3.12 -11.36 -3.55
C ASP A 16 2.64 -12.73 -4.04
N TRP A 17 1.37 -12.81 -4.43
CA TRP A 17 0.72 -14.06 -4.82
C TRP A 17 0.19 -13.99 -6.24
N GLY A 18 0.29 -15.11 -6.98
CA GLY A 18 -0.27 -15.24 -8.31
C GLY A 18 0.58 -14.58 -9.40
N ALA A 19 -0.02 -14.42 -10.57
CA ALA A 19 0.62 -13.81 -11.74
C ALA A 19 -0.45 -13.13 -12.59
N GLY A 20 -0.03 -12.15 -13.38
CA GLY A 20 -0.91 -11.37 -14.25
C GLY A 20 -0.91 -9.90 -13.88
N GLU A 21 -1.98 -9.18 -14.22
CA GLU A 21 -2.10 -7.77 -13.89
C GLU A 21 -2.13 -7.58 -12.38
N PRO A 22 -1.31 -6.66 -11.84
CA PRO A 22 -1.19 -6.51 -10.39
C PRO A 22 -2.35 -5.74 -9.77
N VAL A 23 -2.78 -6.23 -8.61
CA VAL A 23 -3.66 -5.53 -7.69
C VAL A 23 -2.88 -5.33 -6.41
N VAL A 24 -2.70 -4.09 -5.99
CA VAL A 24 -1.92 -3.73 -4.81
C VAL A 24 -2.86 -3.21 -3.72
N PHE A 25 -2.77 -3.84 -2.55
CA PHE A 25 -3.67 -3.56 -1.42
C PHE A 25 -2.95 -2.80 -0.32
N SER A 26 -3.55 -1.70 0.12
CA SER A 26 -3.06 -0.90 1.25
C SER A 26 -4.04 -0.98 2.41
N HIS A 27 -3.57 -1.45 3.56
CA HIS A 27 -4.42 -1.71 4.73
C HIS A 27 -4.74 -0.45 5.53
N GLY A 28 -5.77 -0.56 6.38
CA GLY A 28 -6.14 0.48 7.35
C GLY A 28 -5.34 0.39 8.64
N TRP A 29 -5.37 1.45 9.44
CA TRP A 29 -4.78 1.46 10.77
C TRP A 29 -5.73 0.78 11.77
N PRO A 30 -5.26 -0.05 12.70
CA PRO A 30 -3.90 -0.53 12.97
C PRO A 30 -3.66 -1.95 12.41
N LEU A 31 -4.07 -2.21 11.20
CA LEU A 31 -4.04 -3.53 10.58
C LEU A 31 -2.66 -3.85 9.98
N ASN A 32 -2.63 -4.82 9.08
CA ASN A 32 -1.46 -5.21 8.29
C ASN A 32 -1.93 -5.90 7.02
N ALA A 33 -1.00 -6.41 6.21
CA ALA A 33 -1.32 -7.07 4.94
C ALA A 33 -2.25 -8.28 5.11
N ASP A 34 -2.23 -8.95 6.25
CA ASP A 34 -3.07 -10.13 6.48
C ASP A 34 -4.56 -9.81 6.45
N ALA A 35 -4.95 -8.55 6.66
CA ALA A 35 -6.33 -8.13 6.54
C ALA A 35 -6.89 -8.34 5.12
N TRP A 36 -6.00 -8.47 4.12
CA TRP A 36 -6.37 -8.65 2.72
C TRP A 36 -6.26 -10.10 2.23
N ASP A 37 -5.97 -11.07 3.10
CA ASP A 37 -5.69 -12.44 2.68
C ASP A 37 -6.82 -13.04 1.83
N ASP A 38 -8.07 -12.85 2.22
CA ASP A 38 -9.21 -13.39 1.46
C ASP A 38 -9.32 -12.76 0.07
N GLN A 39 -9.18 -11.44 0.00
CA GLN A 39 -9.24 -10.71 -1.27
C GLN A 39 -8.05 -11.06 -2.16
N MET A 40 -6.87 -11.18 -1.58
CA MET A 40 -5.66 -11.58 -2.30
C MET A 40 -5.81 -12.99 -2.89
N MET A 41 -6.33 -13.93 -2.11
CA MET A 41 -6.58 -15.30 -2.58
C MET A 41 -7.56 -15.31 -3.75
N PHE A 42 -8.64 -14.54 -3.65
CA PHE A 42 -9.63 -14.41 -4.72
C PHE A 42 -8.99 -13.87 -6.00
N VAL A 43 -8.25 -12.78 -5.88
CA VAL A 43 -7.60 -12.11 -7.01
C VAL A 43 -6.57 -13.03 -7.67
N ALA A 44 -5.71 -13.66 -6.87
CA ALA A 44 -4.69 -14.58 -7.37
C ALA A 44 -5.32 -15.81 -8.06
N SER A 45 -6.43 -16.33 -7.51
CA SER A 45 -7.12 -17.47 -8.09
C SER A 45 -7.84 -17.14 -9.40
N ASN A 46 -8.01 -15.85 -9.71
CA ASN A 46 -8.67 -15.39 -10.94
C ASN A 46 -7.69 -14.82 -11.97
N GLY A 47 -6.44 -15.27 -11.95
CA GLY A 47 -5.46 -14.95 -12.98
C GLY A 47 -4.82 -13.57 -12.86
N ARG A 48 -4.80 -13.00 -11.65
CA ARG A 48 -4.17 -11.72 -11.37
C ARG A 48 -3.07 -11.90 -10.34
N ARG A 49 -2.21 -10.89 -10.24
CA ARG A 49 -1.15 -10.85 -9.23
C ARG A 49 -1.63 -9.98 -8.07
N ALA A 50 -1.58 -10.51 -6.87
CA ALA A 50 -2.00 -9.81 -5.65
C ALA A 50 -0.78 -9.46 -4.81
N VAL A 51 -0.62 -8.18 -4.50
CA VAL A 51 0.48 -7.68 -3.67
C VAL A 51 -0.10 -6.86 -2.52
N ALA A 52 0.38 -7.11 -1.31
CA ALA A 52 0.02 -6.32 -0.15
C ALA A 52 1.26 -6.14 0.73
N HIS A 53 1.41 -4.97 1.31
CA HIS A 53 2.54 -4.66 2.19
C HIS A 53 2.06 -4.31 3.58
N ASP A 54 2.92 -4.51 4.58
CA ASP A 54 2.73 -3.96 5.91
C ASP A 54 3.32 -2.55 5.91
N ARG A 55 2.50 -1.53 6.22
CA ARG A 55 2.97 -0.15 6.31
C ARG A 55 4.05 -0.04 7.39
N ARG A 56 5.01 0.88 7.25
CA ARG A 56 5.98 1.10 8.32
C ARG A 56 5.27 1.32 9.65
N GLY A 57 5.83 0.80 10.73
CA GLY A 57 5.20 0.86 12.04
C GLY A 57 4.10 -0.17 12.26
N HIS A 58 3.82 -1.03 11.27
CA HIS A 58 2.76 -2.03 11.34
C HIS A 58 3.31 -3.42 11.02
N GLY A 59 2.69 -4.44 11.59
CA GLY A 59 2.96 -5.84 11.27
C GLY A 59 4.44 -6.20 11.31
N ARG A 60 4.91 -6.78 10.21
CA ARG A 60 6.29 -7.30 10.07
C ARG A 60 7.29 -6.28 9.52
N SER A 61 6.82 -5.09 9.15
CA SER A 61 7.70 -4.00 8.73
C SER A 61 8.38 -3.35 9.93
N SER A 62 9.43 -2.55 9.68
CA SER A 62 10.15 -1.85 10.75
C SER A 62 9.21 -0.98 11.58
N GLN A 63 9.40 -0.99 12.89
CA GLN A 63 8.69 -0.13 13.83
C GLN A 63 9.49 1.17 13.98
N THR A 64 9.06 2.21 13.30
CA THR A 64 9.82 3.47 13.19
C THR A 64 9.30 4.54 14.13
N TRP A 65 10.23 5.39 14.62
CA TRP A 65 9.88 6.55 15.44
C TRP A 65 9.33 7.71 14.60
N ASP A 66 9.76 7.80 13.34
CA ASP A 66 9.42 8.90 12.45
C ASP A 66 8.87 8.37 11.11
N GLY A 67 8.50 9.27 10.23
CA GLY A 67 7.98 8.92 8.93
C GLY A 67 6.58 8.32 8.97
N ASN A 68 5.84 8.51 10.06
CA ASN A 68 4.48 8.01 10.20
C ASN A 68 3.47 9.05 9.70
N ASP A 69 3.66 9.49 8.47
CA ASP A 69 2.84 10.46 7.77
C ASP A 69 2.52 9.98 6.36
N MET A 70 1.54 10.59 5.72
CA MET A 70 1.05 10.15 4.40
C MET A 70 2.09 10.26 3.30
N ASP A 71 2.93 11.28 3.33
CA ASP A 71 3.97 11.43 2.31
C ASP A 71 4.96 10.27 2.36
N THR A 72 5.40 9.91 3.57
CA THR A 72 6.33 8.80 3.78
C THR A 72 5.67 7.46 3.46
N TYR A 73 4.41 7.27 3.84
CA TYR A 73 3.67 6.05 3.49
C TYR A 73 3.56 5.90 1.97
N ALA A 74 3.29 6.99 1.27
CA ALA A 74 3.24 6.97 -0.19
C ALA A 74 4.61 6.66 -0.81
N ASP A 75 5.68 7.18 -0.24
CA ASP A 75 7.04 6.89 -0.69
C ASP A 75 7.42 5.42 -0.45
N ASP A 76 6.99 4.85 0.67
CA ASP A 76 7.21 3.43 0.97
C ASP A 76 6.44 2.54 -0.03
N LEU A 77 5.21 2.92 -0.34
CA LEU A 77 4.42 2.21 -1.37
C LEU A 77 5.11 2.29 -2.72
N ALA A 78 5.62 3.46 -3.09
CA ALA A 78 6.39 3.64 -4.32
C ALA A 78 7.60 2.72 -4.35
N ALA A 79 8.31 2.57 -3.23
CA ALA A 79 9.47 1.69 -3.14
C ALA A 79 9.10 0.22 -3.42
N VAL A 80 7.97 -0.25 -2.88
CA VAL A 80 7.48 -1.61 -3.16
C VAL A 80 7.12 -1.77 -4.64
N ILE A 81 6.38 -0.82 -5.18
CA ILE A 81 5.94 -0.85 -6.58
C ILE A 81 7.14 -0.86 -7.53
N GLU A 82 8.14 -0.04 -7.26
CA GLU A 82 9.35 0.04 -8.07
C GLU A 82 10.21 -1.22 -7.94
N ALA A 83 10.39 -1.72 -6.72
CA ALA A 83 11.19 -2.92 -6.47
C ALA A 83 10.62 -4.14 -7.20
N LEU A 84 9.30 -4.25 -7.30
CA LEU A 84 8.62 -5.33 -8.00
C LEU A 84 8.31 -5.00 -9.46
N ASP A 85 8.68 -3.80 -9.91
CA ASP A 85 8.44 -3.28 -11.26
C ASP A 85 6.98 -3.46 -11.72
N LEU A 86 6.05 -3.10 -10.87
CA LEU A 86 4.62 -3.25 -11.16
C LEU A 86 4.13 -2.15 -12.11
N LYS A 87 3.28 -2.53 -13.07
CA LYS A 87 2.69 -1.65 -14.07
C LYS A 87 1.22 -2.00 -14.26
N ASP A 88 0.44 -1.06 -14.77
CA ASP A 88 -1.01 -1.22 -14.99
C ASP A 88 -1.72 -1.69 -13.72
N ILE A 89 -1.37 -1.09 -12.60
CA ILE A 89 -1.79 -1.51 -11.26
C ILE A 89 -3.22 -1.07 -10.99
N THR A 90 -4.01 -1.97 -10.37
CA THR A 90 -5.20 -1.57 -9.64
C THR A 90 -4.79 -1.38 -8.17
N LEU A 91 -4.85 -0.15 -7.68
CA LEU A 91 -4.60 0.16 -6.27
C LEU A 91 -5.90 0.04 -5.48
N VAL A 92 -5.87 -0.68 -4.37
CA VAL A 92 -7.02 -0.85 -3.48
C VAL A 92 -6.61 -0.39 -2.08
N GLY A 93 -7.32 0.59 -1.54
CA GLY A 93 -7.00 1.12 -0.21
C GLY A 93 -8.21 1.17 0.69
N HIS A 94 -8.04 0.71 1.93
CA HIS A 94 -9.06 0.73 2.97
C HIS A 94 -8.69 1.76 4.05
N SER A 95 -9.60 2.67 4.36
CA SER A 95 -9.43 3.68 5.42
C SER A 95 -8.13 4.48 5.21
N THR A 96 -7.16 4.39 6.11
CA THR A 96 -5.84 5.03 5.98
C THR A 96 -5.13 4.62 4.68
N GLY A 97 -5.31 3.38 4.25
CA GLY A 97 -4.76 2.89 2.99
C GLY A 97 -5.30 3.63 1.77
N GLY A 98 -6.55 4.09 1.84
CA GLY A 98 -7.12 4.95 0.79
C GLY A 98 -6.41 6.29 0.68
N GLY A 99 -6.09 6.91 1.82
CA GLY A 99 -5.28 8.12 1.84
C GLY A 99 -3.88 7.90 1.30
N GLU A 100 -3.27 6.77 1.64
CA GLU A 100 -1.94 6.39 1.15
C GLU A 100 -1.90 6.27 -0.37
N ILE A 101 -2.83 5.54 -0.98
CA ILE A 101 -2.82 5.37 -2.45
C ILE A 101 -3.17 6.67 -3.17
N THR A 102 -4.05 7.49 -2.61
CA THR A 102 -4.38 8.80 -3.17
C THR A 102 -3.14 9.70 -3.14
N ARG A 103 -2.42 9.70 -2.04
CA ARG A 103 -1.19 10.49 -1.91
C ARG A 103 -0.08 9.95 -2.81
N TYR A 104 -0.01 8.63 -3.00
CA TYR A 104 0.92 8.03 -3.94
C TYR A 104 0.70 8.60 -5.35
N ILE A 105 -0.53 8.62 -5.83
CA ILE A 105 -0.85 9.14 -7.16
C ILE A 105 -0.49 10.63 -7.26
N GLY A 106 -0.83 11.41 -6.24
CA GLY A 106 -0.55 12.84 -6.22
C GLY A 106 0.94 13.17 -6.18
N ARG A 107 1.73 12.32 -5.52
CA ARG A 107 3.16 12.54 -5.28
C ARG A 107 4.05 11.90 -6.34
N HIS A 108 3.70 10.73 -6.81
CA HIS A 108 4.51 9.92 -7.74
C HIS A 108 3.91 9.80 -9.13
N GLY A 109 2.70 10.34 -9.34
CA GLY A 109 2.03 10.28 -10.64
C GLY A 109 1.26 8.98 -10.83
N ASN A 110 0.60 8.86 -11.98
CA ASN A 110 -0.27 7.74 -12.30
C ASN A 110 0.25 6.85 -13.43
N GLU A 111 1.52 6.97 -13.79
CA GLU A 111 2.09 6.25 -14.92
C GLU A 111 2.00 4.73 -14.78
N ARG A 112 2.08 4.23 -13.56
CA ARG A 112 2.00 2.80 -13.25
C ARG A 112 0.60 2.35 -12.85
N VAL A 113 -0.37 3.27 -12.77
CA VAL A 113 -1.70 3.02 -12.20
C VAL A 113 -2.76 2.99 -13.29
N ALA A 114 -3.51 1.89 -13.37
CA ALA A 114 -4.65 1.78 -14.25
C ALA A 114 -5.95 2.20 -13.55
N LYS A 115 -6.13 1.81 -12.29
CA LYS A 115 -7.35 2.06 -11.50
C LYS A 115 -7.01 2.24 -10.03
N ALA A 116 -7.88 2.97 -9.32
CA ALA A 116 -7.81 3.10 -7.87
C ALA A 116 -9.20 2.79 -7.27
N VAL A 117 -9.24 1.96 -6.24
CA VAL A 117 -10.45 1.57 -5.52
C VAL A 117 -10.30 2.00 -4.06
N LEU A 118 -11.21 2.84 -3.60
CA LEU A 118 -11.22 3.37 -2.24
C LEU A 118 -12.36 2.74 -1.45
N VAL A 119 -12.02 2.09 -0.34
CA VAL A 119 -13.00 1.38 0.51
C VAL A 119 -13.01 2.05 1.88
N GLY A 120 -14.07 2.80 2.19
CA GLY A 120 -14.16 3.53 3.47
C GLY A 120 -12.94 4.40 3.72
N ALA A 121 -12.46 5.09 2.67
CA ALA A 121 -11.18 5.78 2.70
C ALA A 121 -11.23 7.11 3.44
N ILE A 122 -10.07 7.50 4.00
CA ILE A 122 -9.85 8.83 4.56
C ILE A 122 -9.04 9.68 3.58
N ALA A 123 -9.11 11.01 3.79
CA ALA A 123 -8.31 11.94 3.03
C ALA A 123 -6.80 11.80 3.36
N PRO A 124 -5.90 12.15 2.42
CA PRO A 124 -4.46 12.08 2.68
C PRO A 124 -3.98 13.01 3.80
N LEU A 125 -4.74 14.05 4.12
CA LEU A 125 -4.41 14.99 5.19
C LEU A 125 -5.43 14.86 6.32
N MET A 126 -4.96 14.54 7.51
CA MET A 126 -5.80 14.21 8.66
C MET A 126 -5.89 15.30 9.72
N LEU A 127 -5.45 16.52 9.41
CA LEU A 127 -5.48 17.62 10.38
C LEU A 127 -6.88 17.96 10.85
N SER A 128 -7.86 17.75 10.00
CA SER A 128 -9.25 18.12 10.28
C SER A 128 -9.92 17.26 11.34
N LEU A 129 -9.36 16.11 11.68
CA LEU A 129 -9.98 15.23 12.69
C LEU A 129 -10.07 15.87 14.07
N ILE A 130 -9.22 16.84 14.34
CA ILE A 130 -9.23 17.59 15.60
C ILE A 130 -10.24 18.73 15.55
N HIS A 131 -10.63 19.16 14.36
CA HIS A 131 -11.46 20.34 14.14
C HIS A 131 -12.90 20.04 13.72
N ILE A 132 -13.24 18.78 13.65
CA ILE A 132 -14.62 18.34 13.30
C ILE A 132 -15.59 18.45 14.50
#